data_51b4337302f1c89d49eadbc52591dfdf
#
_entry.id   51b4337302f1c89d49eadbc52591dfdf
#
_cell.length_a   1.000
_cell.length_b   1.000
_cell.length_c   1.000
_cell.angle_alpha   90.00
_cell.angle_beta   90.00
_cell.angle_gamma   90.00
#
_symmetry.space_group_name_H-M   'P 1'
#
loop_
_entity.id
_entity.type
_entity.pdbx_description
1 polymer ?
#
loop_
_entity_poly.entity_id
_entity_poly.type
_entity_poly.pdbx_seq_one_letter_code
_entity_poly.pdbx_strand_id
1 'polypeptide(L)'
;MIKIDSQVFVYIQDQEGNALMPTKRYGHVRRLIANGKAKVIRANPFTIRLLYQTTKHKQPIVLGLDSGYENIGFSAVTTKEEVLSGEMSLLKGQSNRLKEKSSYRRTRRSRLRYRKPKFDNRKKVEKTLAPSIENKLQTHIRLVEFARSILPISKVIVEVGNFDIQKLKDESIEGVSYQKGEQYGFYNLREYILYRDNHRCQNPNCSNKSSEKILQIHHLGYWKSDSSNRPSNLITLCDKCHRSENHLKGKLLYGWQPKLNSYRAESFMSTVRWKLVEKLNSKVTYGYITKGKRTELKIEKSHSNDAFVIAGGKNQNRANTIKIEQVRKNNRSLEKFYDASYLDSRTREKASGQELNTGRRTRNTSLNTENLSKYRATKLKPGRRSIRKQRYPFQPKDRVIFNGKKYLVSGVQNYGDYIKLQGLQKPVKISNVKLIYYGNGFRVT
;
A
#
# COMPACT_ATOMS: atom_id res chain seq x y z
N MET A 1 -9.46 -4.47 -33.88
CA MET A 1 -9.66 -3.03 -33.69
C MET A 1 -10.10 -2.77 -32.27
N ILE A 2 -9.31 -2.03 -31.48
CA ILE A 2 -9.70 -1.60 -30.13
C ILE A 2 -10.70 -0.45 -30.35
N LYS A 3 -11.98 -0.65 -30.02
CA LYS A 3 -12.94 0.45 -29.88
C LYS A 3 -12.47 1.31 -28.73
N ILE A 4 -11.95 2.50 -29.03
CA ILE A 4 -11.60 3.49 -28.02
C ILE A 4 -12.90 4.24 -27.74
N ASP A 5 -13.35 4.16 -26.50
CA ASP A 5 -14.50 4.92 -26.02
C ASP A 5 -14.26 6.40 -26.28
N SER A 6 -15.24 7.12 -26.80
CA SER A 6 -15.10 8.48 -27.37
C SER A 6 -14.68 9.59 -26.37
N GLN A 7 -14.45 9.24 -25.11
CA GLN A 7 -14.07 10.17 -24.03
C GLN A 7 -12.64 9.99 -23.50
N VAL A 8 -11.84 9.12 -24.07
CA VAL A 8 -10.49 8.82 -23.59
C VAL A 8 -9.45 9.67 -24.31
N PHE A 9 -8.67 10.42 -23.56
CA PHE A 9 -7.56 11.19 -24.13
C PHE A 9 -6.39 10.31 -24.56
N VAL A 10 -5.75 10.68 -25.66
CA VAL A 10 -4.41 10.22 -26.02
C VAL A 10 -3.40 11.23 -25.49
N TYR A 11 -2.52 10.78 -24.63
CA TYR A 11 -1.45 11.61 -24.08
C TYR A 11 -0.25 11.63 -25.04
N ILE A 12 0.38 12.77 -25.15
CA ILE A 12 1.44 13.00 -26.13
C ILE A 12 2.70 13.47 -25.41
N GLN A 13 3.83 12.94 -25.81
CA GLN A 13 5.14 13.43 -25.44
C GLN A 13 5.88 13.94 -26.70
N ASP A 14 6.71 14.95 -26.53
CA ASP A 14 7.65 15.38 -27.56
C ASP A 14 8.78 14.36 -27.76
N GLN A 15 9.71 14.65 -28.66
CA GLN A 15 10.86 13.80 -28.95
C GLN A 15 11.76 13.59 -27.73
N GLU A 16 11.89 14.59 -26.87
CA GLU A 16 12.67 14.55 -25.64
C GLU A 16 11.96 13.82 -24.48
N GLY A 17 10.66 13.57 -24.61
CA GLY A 17 9.83 12.90 -23.59
C GLY A 17 9.08 13.85 -22.67
N ASN A 18 9.10 15.16 -22.94
CA ASN A 18 8.29 16.12 -22.20
C ASN A 18 6.81 15.99 -22.60
N ALA A 19 5.92 16.16 -21.62
CA ALA A 19 4.50 16.08 -21.89
C ALA A 19 3.98 17.28 -22.68
N LEU A 20 3.14 17.00 -23.66
CA LEU A 20 2.38 17.94 -24.46
C LEU A 20 0.90 17.87 -24.12
N MET A 21 0.10 18.76 -24.74
CA MET A 21 -1.37 18.72 -24.55
C MET A 21 -1.95 17.41 -25.08
N PRO A 22 -2.85 16.77 -24.34
CA PRO A 22 -3.52 15.55 -24.79
C PRO A 22 -4.49 15.85 -25.92
N THR A 23 -4.86 14.82 -26.68
CA THR A 23 -5.75 14.96 -27.83
C THR A 23 -6.82 13.89 -27.87
N LYS A 24 -7.96 14.23 -28.50
CA LYS A 24 -9.04 13.29 -28.88
C LYS A 24 -9.03 12.98 -30.39
N ARG A 25 -8.06 13.49 -31.15
CA ARG A 25 -7.95 13.29 -32.60
C ARG A 25 -7.37 11.93 -32.94
N TYR A 26 -8.11 10.86 -32.67
CA TYR A 26 -7.65 9.47 -32.81
C TYR A 26 -7.20 9.12 -34.22
N GLY A 27 -7.88 9.61 -35.26
CA GLY A 27 -7.50 9.40 -36.67
C GLY A 27 -6.14 9.99 -36.99
N HIS A 28 -5.82 11.20 -36.47
CA HIS A 28 -4.53 11.80 -36.61
C HIS A 28 -3.44 10.98 -35.92
N VAL A 29 -3.69 10.53 -34.68
CA VAL A 29 -2.75 9.68 -33.92
C VAL A 29 -2.45 8.37 -34.65
N ARG A 30 -3.47 7.72 -35.25
CA ARG A 30 -3.29 6.50 -36.05
C ARG A 30 -2.37 6.73 -37.26
N ARG A 31 -2.58 7.83 -37.97
CA ARG A 31 -1.73 8.22 -39.13
C ARG A 31 -0.28 8.51 -38.68
N LEU A 32 -0.07 9.20 -37.57
CA LEU A 32 1.27 9.43 -37.04
C LEU A 32 2.00 8.13 -36.70
N ILE A 33 1.31 7.17 -36.11
CA ILE A 33 1.91 5.86 -35.77
C ILE A 33 2.16 5.05 -37.06
N ALA A 34 1.21 5.01 -37.98
CA ALA A 34 1.36 4.28 -39.25
C ALA A 34 2.50 4.81 -40.11
N ASN A 35 2.69 6.14 -40.14
CA ASN A 35 3.77 6.81 -40.88
C ASN A 35 5.12 6.84 -40.15
N GLY A 36 5.26 6.13 -39.02
CA GLY A 36 6.49 6.10 -38.24
C GLY A 36 6.86 7.44 -37.57
N LYS A 37 5.97 8.44 -37.56
CA LYS A 37 6.18 9.77 -36.94
C LYS A 37 5.92 9.77 -35.43
N ALA A 38 5.32 8.71 -34.89
CA ALA A 38 5.11 8.53 -33.46
C ALA A 38 5.27 7.08 -33.04
N LYS A 39 5.70 6.85 -31.80
CA LYS A 39 5.75 5.52 -31.18
C LYS A 39 4.90 5.44 -29.92
N VAL A 40 4.30 4.29 -29.68
CA VAL A 40 3.53 4.02 -28.45
C VAL A 40 4.52 3.81 -27.28
N ILE A 41 4.41 4.62 -26.24
CA ILE A 41 5.23 4.53 -25.03
C ILE A 41 4.50 3.77 -23.91
N ARG A 42 3.19 3.95 -23.85
CA ARG A 42 2.34 3.33 -22.82
C ARG A 42 0.99 2.98 -23.39
N ALA A 43 0.50 1.79 -23.05
CA ALA A 43 -0.82 1.32 -23.49
C ALA A 43 -1.96 1.84 -22.60
N ASN A 44 -1.71 2.08 -21.30
CA ASN A 44 -2.73 2.57 -20.38
C ASN A 44 -2.11 3.44 -19.24
N PRO A 45 -2.46 4.73 -19.15
CA PRO A 45 -3.23 5.49 -20.13
C PRO A 45 -2.47 5.59 -21.45
N PHE A 46 -3.21 5.61 -22.56
CA PHE A 46 -2.59 5.52 -23.89
C PHE A 46 -1.74 6.77 -24.17
N THR A 47 -0.43 6.55 -24.34
CA THR A 47 0.56 7.61 -24.49
C THR A 47 1.46 7.32 -25.67
N ILE A 48 1.61 8.31 -26.53
CA ILE A 48 2.53 8.28 -27.69
C ILE A 48 3.67 9.28 -27.50
N ARG A 49 4.79 9.03 -28.14
CA ARG A 49 5.90 9.98 -28.28
C ARG A 49 6.09 10.34 -29.73
N LEU A 50 6.12 11.64 -30.02
CA LEU A 50 6.45 12.14 -31.34
C LEU A 50 7.93 11.93 -31.63
N LEU A 51 8.27 11.66 -32.88
CA LEU A 51 9.64 11.43 -33.35
C LEU A 51 10.17 12.61 -34.19
N TYR A 52 9.46 13.72 -34.16
CA TYR A 52 9.82 14.97 -34.84
C TYR A 52 9.61 16.16 -33.91
N GLN A 53 10.27 17.26 -34.24
CA GLN A 53 10.12 18.51 -33.50
C GLN A 53 8.73 19.11 -33.74
N THR A 54 8.12 19.64 -32.70
CA THR A 54 6.80 20.27 -32.75
C THR A 54 6.75 21.51 -31.87
N THR A 55 5.81 22.40 -32.17
CA THR A 55 5.55 23.57 -31.34
C THR A 55 5.08 23.14 -29.95
N LYS A 56 5.57 23.85 -28.94
CA LYS A 56 5.33 23.49 -27.52
C LYS A 56 4.23 24.37 -26.89
N HIS A 57 3.12 24.61 -27.62
CA HIS A 57 1.98 25.35 -27.06
C HIS A 57 1.30 24.53 -25.96
N LYS A 58 1.20 25.10 -24.77
CA LYS A 58 0.63 24.44 -23.59
C LYS A 58 -0.42 25.36 -22.96
N GLN A 59 -1.57 24.78 -22.64
CA GLN A 59 -2.56 25.45 -21.79
C GLN A 59 -2.24 25.18 -20.31
N PRO A 60 -2.59 26.10 -19.40
CA PRO A 60 -2.44 25.84 -17.98
C PRO A 60 -3.29 24.65 -17.54
N ILE A 61 -2.66 23.67 -16.90
CA ILE A 61 -3.31 22.51 -16.30
C ILE A 61 -3.07 22.55 -14.80
N VAL A 62 -4.14 22.54 -14.02
CA VAL A 62 -4.07 22.43 -12.57
C VAL A 62 -4.33 20.98 -12.16
N LEU A 63 -3.39 20.40 -11.42
CA LEU A 63 -3.57 19.09 -10.80
C LEU A 63 -4.04 19.24 -9.37
N GLY A 64 -5.23 18.76 -9.07
CA GLY A 64 -5.78 18.61 -7.73
C GLY A 64 -5.46 17.23 -7.16
N LEU A 65 -5.07 17.18 -5.90
CA LEU A 65 -4.73 15.96 -5.19
C LEU A 65 -5.49 15.89 -3.86
N ASP A 66 -6.43 14.95 -3.76
CA ASP A 66 -7.05 14.54 -2.51
C ASP A 66 -6.17 13.49 -1.85
N SER A 67 -5.40 13.92 -0.84
CA SER A 67 -4.36 13.11 -0.22
C SER A 67 -4.92 12.25 0.89
N GLY A 68 -4.84 10.92 0.77
CA GLY A 68 -5.36 9.99 1.77
C GLY A 68 -4.36 8.95 2.27
N TYR A 69 -4.72 8.27 3.34
CA TYR A 69 -3.92 7.20 3.95
C TYR A 69 -3.97 5.88 3.16
N GLU A 70 -5.12 5.56 2.56
CA GLU A 70 -5.34 4.33 1.79
C GLU A 70 -5.60 4.58 0.31
N ASN A 71 -6.21 5.71 -0.01
CA ASN A 71 -6.52 6.11 -1.37
C ASN A 71 -6.09 7.55 -1.61
N ILE A 72 -5.84 7.88 -2.85
CA ILE A 72 -5.51 9.22 -3.33
C ILE A 72 -6.42 9.52 -4.52
N GLY A 73 -7.19 10.61 -4.45
CA GLY A 73 -7.87 11.16 -5.60
C GLY A 73 -6.94 12.10 -6.38
N PHE A 74 -7.04 12.09 -7.69
CA PHE A 74 -6.33 13.04 -8.52
C PHE A 74 -7.15 13.45 -9.73
N SER A 75 -7.06 14.72 -10.09
CA SER A 75 -7.76 15.31 -11.24
C SER A 75 -6.92 16.41 -11.85
N ALA A 76 -6.78 16.40 -13.16
CA ALA A 76 -6.09 17.46 -13.89
C ALA A 76 -7.11 18.21 -14.77
N VAL A 77 -7.24 19.50 -14.52
CA VAL A 77 -8.29 20.35 -15.09
C VAL A 77 -7.67 21.50 -15.86
N THR A 78 -8.19 21.72 -17.07
CA THR A 78 -8.00 22.95 -17.85
C THR A 78 -9.15 23.92 -17.63
N THR A 79 -9.15 25.05 -18.29
CA THR A 79 -10.29 25.97 -18.26
C THR A 79 -11.58 25.37 -18.84
N LYS A 80 -11.47 24.43 -19.80
CA LYS A 80 -12.60 23.88 -20.57
C LYS A 80 -12.99 22.46 -20.16
N GLU A 81 -12.04 21.63 -19.81
CA GLU A 81 -12.28 20.20 -19.57
C GLU A 81 -11.31 19.59 -18.55
N GLU A 82 -11.77 18.51 -17.93
CA GLU A 82 -10.93 17.64 -17.13
C GLU A 82 -10.19 16.68 -18.08
N VAL A 83 -8.87 16.71 -18.06
CA VAL A 83 -8.04 15.93 -18.99
C VAL A 83 -7.50 14.64 -18.37
N LEU A 84 -7.61 14.50 -17.06
CA LEU A 84 -7.25 13.29 -16.32
C LEU A 84 -8.08 13.24 -15.04
N SER A 85 -8.71 12.11 -14.77
CA SER A 85 -9.42 11.84 -13.52
C SER A 85 -9.05 10.46 -13.01
N GLY A 86 -8.89 10.30 -11.70
CA GLY A 86 -8.59 8.98 -11.18
C GLY A 86 -8.52 8.86 -9.67
N GLU A 87 -8.51 7.60 -9.27
CA GLU A 87 -8.32 7.19 -7.89
C GLU A 87 -7.20 6.16 -7.80
N MET A 88 -6.33 6.33 -6.83
CA MET A 88 -5.22 5.44 -6.60
C MET A 88 -5.32 4.76 -5.24
N SER A 89 -5.31 3.44 -5.23
CA SER A 89 -5.21 2.66 -4.00
C SER A 89 -3.76 2.38 -3.64
N LEU A 90 -3.38 2.77 -2.42
CA LEU A 90 -2.03 2.58 -1.89
C LEU A 90 -1.80 1.14 -1.45
N LEU A 91 -0.52 0.80 -1.29
CA LEU A 91 -0.09 -0.54 -0.91
C LEU A 91 -0.56 -0.91 0.49
N LYS A 92 -1.42 -1.92 0.60
CA LYS A 92 -1.94 -2.46 1.86
C LYS A 92 -0.99 -3.51 2.48
N GLY A 93 -1.12 -3.75 3.79
CA GLY A 93 -0.41 -4.83 4.49
C GLY A 93 1.10 -4.62 4.68
N GLN A 94 1.60 -3.38 4.63
CA GLN A 94 3.02 -3.08 4.80
C GLN A 94 3.56 -3.48 6.19
N SER A 95 2.79 -3.25 7.25
CA SER A 95 3.17 -3.62 8.61
C SER A 95 3.43 -5.13 8.74
N ASN A 96 2.55 -5.94 8.17
CA ASN A 96 2.71 -7.40 8.18
C ASN A 96 3.96 -7.82 7.41
N ARG A 97 4.22 -7.24 6.25
CA ARG A 97 5.44 -7.50 5.48
C ARG A 97 6.71 -7.07 6.21
N LEU A 98 6.67 -6.00 6.96
CA LEU A 98 7.82 -5.57 7.78
C LEU A 98 8.07 -6.52 8.95
N LYS A 99 7.00 -7.01 9.60
CA LYS A 99 7.09 -8.08 10.62
C LYS A 99 7.69 -9.36 10.05
N GLU A 100 7.20 -9.79 8.90
CA GLU A 100 7.69 -10.97 8.17
C GLU A 100 9.17 -10.82 7.80
N LYS A 101 9.58 -9.68 7.23
CA LYS A 101 10.99 -9.39 6.96
C LYS A 101 11.85 -9.36 8.22
N SER A 102 11.32 -8.87 9.33
CA SER A 102 12.01 -8.89 10.62
C SER A 102 12.18 -10.33 11.12
N SER A 103 11.16 -11.16 10.99
CA SER A 103 11.21 -12.59 11.31
C SER A 103 12.27 -13.32 10.47
N TYR A 104 12.29 -13.13 9.15
CA TYR A 104 13.32 -13.70 8.29
C TYR A 104 14.74 -13.25 8.64
N ARG A 105 14.92 -11.99 9.01
CA ARG A 105 16.23 -11.49 9.49
C ARG A 105 16.62 -12.13 10.81
N ARG A 106 15.69 -12.26 11.76
CA ARG A 106 15.93 -12.94 13.04
C ARG A 106 16.31 -14.39 12.82
N THR A 107 15.56 -15.09 11.98
CA THR A 107 15.82 -16.47 11.58
C THR A 107 17.22 -16.65 11.01
N ARG A 108 17.64 -15.74 10.12
CA ARG A 108 18.99 -15.76 9.53
C ARG A 108 20.07 -15.55 10.57
N ARG A 109 19.85 -14.63 11.51
CA ARG A 109 20.80 -14.31 12.59
C ARG A 109 20.98 -15.48 13.56
N SER A 110 19.92 -16.17 13.92
CA SER A 110 19.97 -17.26 14.88
C SER A 110 20.78 -18.48 14.39
N ARG A 111 21.17 -18.51 13.12
CA ARG A 111 22.05 -19.56 12.54
C ARG A 111 23.51 -19.22 12.58
N LEU A 112 23.85 -17.99 12.90
CA LEU A 112 25.24 -17.57 13.00
C LEU A 112 25.70 -17.81 14.43
N ARG A 113 26.85 -18.51 14.58
CA ARG A 113 27.45 -18.77 15.89
C ARG A 113 27.83 -17.48 16.61
N TYR A 114 28.39 -16.55 15.88
CA TYR A 114 28.74 -15.22 16.39
C TYR A 114 28.34 -14.15 15.38
N ARG A 115 27.82 -13.06 15.90
CA ARG A 115 27.57 -11.86 15.15
C ARG A 115 27.91 -10.65 15.99
N LYS A 116 28.85 -9.85 15.50
CA LYS A 116 29.18 -8.58 16.13
C LYS A 116 27.92 -7.72 16.25
N PRO A 117 27.60 -7.20 17.44
CA PRO A 117 26.48 -6.29 17.62
C PRO A 117 26.69 -5.04 16.75
N LYS A 118 25.69 -4.67 15.97
CA LYS A 118 25.69 -3.44 15.17
C LYS A 118 24.85 -2.39 15.89
N PHE A 119 25.43 -1.76 16.88
CA PHE A 119 24.77 -0.67 17.61
C PHE A 119 24.79 0.65 16.83
N ASP A 120 25.77 0.85 15.98
CA ASP A 120 26.03 2.06 15.21
C ASP A 120 24.89 2.39 14.24
N ASN A 121 24.19 1.37 13.70
CA ASN A 121 23.03 1.54 12.83
C ASN A 121 21.72 1.87 13.56
N ARG A 122 21.77 2.07 14.87
CA ARG A 122 20.60 2.43 15.70
C ARG A 122 20.45 3.93 15.91
N LYS A 123 21.46 4.72 15.58
CA LYS A 123 21.30 6.17 15.49
C LYS A 123 20.19 6.47 14.48
N LYS A 124 19.05 6.89 14.99
CA LYS A 124 18.01 7.46 14.13
C LYS A 124 18.52 8.84 13.71
N VAL A 125 18.61 9.05 12.43
CA VAL A 125 18.74 10.41 11.91
C VAL A 125 17.48 11.16 12.36
N GLU A 126 17.65 12.31 12.96
CA GLU A 126 16.54 13.14 13.41
C GLU A 126 15.54 13.35 12.27
N LYS A 127 14.25 13.33 12.59
CA LYS A 127 13.14 13.56 11.65
C LYS A 127 12.94 12.46 10.57
N THR A 128 13.47 11.24 10.73
CA THR A 128 13.14 10.15 9.81
C THR A 128 11.73 9.62 10.05
N LEU A 129 10.97 9.49 8.96
CA LEU A 129 9.65 8.85 9.00
C LEU A 129 9.76 7.32 9.12
N ALA A 130 8.76 6.70 9.72
CA ALA A 130 8.65 5.24 9.67
C ALA A 130 8.62 4.76 8.20
N PRO A 131 9.28 3.63 7.84
CA PRO A 131 9.36 3.18 6.44
C PRO A 131 8.01 3.01 5.73
N SER A 132 6.95 2.69 6.47
CA SER A 132 5.59 2.58 5.93
C SER A 132 4.99 3.95 5.60
N ILE A 133 5.27 4.94 6.41
CA ILE A 133 4.82 6.34 6.20
C ILE A 133 5.59 6.96 5.05
N GLU A 134 6.92 6.79 5.03
CA GLU A 134 7.77 7.26 3.93
C GLU A 134 7.34 6.65 2.59
N ASN A 135 7.03 5.34 2.55
CA ASN A 135 6.53 4.72 1.33
C ASN A 135 5.23 5.35 0.83
N LYS A 136 4.30 5.68 1.74
CA LYS A 136 3.05 6.35 1.37
C LYS A 136 3.32 7.76 0.84
N LEU A 137 4.16 8.54 1.54
CA LEU A 137 4.57 9.88 1.08
C LEU A 137 5.21 9.82 -0.32
N GLN A 138 6.16 8.91 -0.52
CA GLN A 138 6.80 8.72 -1.83
C GLN A 138 5.81 8.24 -2.92
N THR A 139 4.72 7.59 -2.53
CA THR A 139 3.69 7.18 -3.48
C THR A 139 2.88 8.37 -3.98
N HIS A 140 2.55 9.33 -3.12
CA HIS A 140 1.92 10.58 -3.54
C HIS A 140 2.81 11.36 -4.53
N ILE A 141 4.10 11.47 -4.20
CA ILE A 141 5.07 12.15 -5.07
C ILE A 141 5.14 11.47 -6.44
N ARG A 142 5.29 10.14 -6.47
CA ARG A 142 5.34 9.38 -7.74
C ARG A 142 4.06 9.50 -8.56
N LEU A 143 2.91 9.65 -7.90
CA LEU A 143 1.65 9.87 -8.61
C LEU A 143 1.65 11.21 -9.34
N VAL A 144 2.15 12.26 -8.70
CA VAL A 144 2.31 13.57 -9.33
C VAL A 144 3.34 13.52 -10.46
N GLU A 145 4.47 12.84 -10.27
CA GLU A 145 5.47 12.62 -11.32
C GLU A 145 4.89 11.83 -12.50
N PHE A 146 4.07 10.82 -12.21
CA PHE A 146 3.33 10.09 -13.25
C PHE A 146 2.41 11.02 -14.03
N ALA A 147 1.63 11.86 -13.36
CA ALA A 147 0.77 12.83 -14.03
C ALA A 147 1.58 13.85 -14.85
N ARG A 148 2.70 14.37 -14.33
CA ARG A 148 3.64 15.24 -15.05
C ARG A 148 4.29 14.57 -16.26
N SER A 149 4.47 13.27 -16.23
CA SER A 149 5.03 12.52 -17.37
C SER A 149 4.08 12.43 -18.58
N ILE A 150 2.79 12.65 -18.38
CA ILE A 150 1.76 12.54 -19.43
C ILE A 150 1.04 13.85 -19.71
N LEU A 151 1.11 14.83 -18.80
CA LEU A 151 0.45 16.14 -18.91
C LEU A 151 1.39 17.27 -18.54
N PRO A 152 1.38 18.40 -19.25
CA PRO A 152 2.18 19.59 -18.92
C PRO A 152 1.54 20.38 -17.76
N ILE A 153 1.62 19.81 -16.54
CA ILE A 153 1.02 20.37 -15.34
C ILE A 153 1.74 21.66 -14.95
N SER A 154 0.99 22.76 -14.89
CA SER A 154 1.49 24.07 -14.50
C SER A 154 1.43 24.31 -12.99
N LYS A 155 0.47 23.69 -12.30
CA LYS A 155 0.23 23.91 -10.87
C LYS A 155 -0.30 22.65 -10.21
N VAL A 156 0.16 22.39 -9.00
CA VAL A 156 -0.35 21.32 -8.14
C VAL A 156 -1.03 21.94 -6.92
N ILE A 157 -2.22 21.47 -6.58
CA ILE A 157 -2.94 21.84 -5.35
C ILE A 157 -3.20 20.56 -4.57
N VAL A 158 -2.80 20.55 -3.30
CA VAL A 158 -2.93 19.39 -2.42
C VAL A 158 -3.89 19.72 -1.29
N GLU A 159 -4.85 18.84 -1.06
CA GLU A 159 -5.63 18.90 0.15
C GLU A 159 -4.84 18.36 1.32
N VAL A 160 -4.74 19.13 2.39
CA VAL A 160 -4.09 18.73 3.64
C VAL A 160 -5.08 18.81 4.80
N GLY A 161 -5.05 17.80 5.65
CA GLY A 161 -5.80 17.79 6.90
C GLY A 161 -4.94 18.32 8.04
N ASN A 162 -5.48 19.20 8.84
CA ASN A 162 -4.95 19.53 10.15
C ASN A 162 -5.87 18.89 11.19
N PHE A 163 -5.54 17.67 11.59
CA PHE A 163 -6.34 16.93 12.54
C PHE A 163 -5.71 17.07 13.92
N ASP A 164 -6.47 17.66 14.83
CA ASP A 164 -6.19 17.61 16.24
C ASP A 164 -6.74 16.28 16.79
N ILE A 165 -5.85 15.32 16.94
CA ILE A 165 -6.23 13.97 17.36
C ILE A 165 -6.74 13.95 18.80
N GLN A 166 -6.24 14.84 19.66
CA GLN A 166 -6.69 14.92 21.04
C GLN A 166 -8.11 15.50 21.07
N LYS A 167 -8.35 16.57 20.31
CA LYS A 167 -9.69 17.17 20.19
C LYS A 167 -10.69 16.27 19.47
N LEU A 168 -10.25 15.42 18.52
CA LEU A 168 -11.09 14.40 17.91
C LEU A 168 -11.53 13.30 18.88
N LYS A 169 -10.75 13.08 19.92
CA LYS A 169 -11.06 12.10 20.98
C LYS A 169 -11.86 12.70 22.12
N ASP A 170 -11.61 13.94 22.41
CA ASP A 170 -12.24 14.74 23.47
C ASP A 170 -12.43 16.16 22.96
N GLU A 171 -13.66 16.53 22.64
CA GLU A 171 -14.01 17.85 22.11
C GLU A 171 -13.79 18.97 23.11
N SER A 172 -13.78 18.64 24.41
CA SER A 172 -13.62 19.60 25.52
C SER A 172 -12.16 19.99 25.81
N ILE A 173 -11.20 19.36 25.12
CA ILE A 173 -9.77 19.59 25.41
C ILE A 173 -9.33 20.99 24.96
N GLU A 174 -8.78 21.78 25.90
CA GLU A 174 -8.27 23.12 25.66
C GLU A 174 -7.01 23.43 26.48
N GLY A 175 -6.18 24.34 25.98
CA GLY A 175 -5.03 24.91 26.69
C GLY A 175 -4.07 23.88 27.26
N VAL A 176 -3.84 23.91 28.55
CA VAL A 176 -2.91 23.03 29.28
C VAL A 176 -3.35 21.56 29.21
N SER A 177 -4.62 21.28 28.95
CA SER A 177 -5.13 19.92 28.84
C SER A 177 -4.49 19.13 27.70
N TYR A 178 -3.98 19.80 26.65
CA TYR A 178 -3.20 19.16 25.59
C TYR A 178 -1.88 18.52 26.05
N GLN A 179 -1.35 18.95 27.18
CA GLN A 179 -0.14 18.38 27.77
C GLN A 179 -0.44 17.12 28.59
N LYS A 180 -1.71 16.87 28.87
CA LYS A 180 -2.19 15.74 29.65
C LYS A 180 -2.61 14.64 28.69
N GLY A 181 -1.97 13.48 28.76
CA GLY A 181 -2.35 12.31 27.94
C GLY A 181 -3.71 11.75 28.33
N GLU A 182 -4.28 10.87 27.49
CA GLU A 182 -5.60 10.23 27.68
C GLU A 182 -5.79 9.56 29.05
N GLN A 183 -4.71 9.16 29.69
CA GLN A 183 -4.73 8.48 30.99
C GLN A 183 -4.53 9.47 32.17
N TYR A 184 -4.43 10.74 31.88
CA TYR A 184 -4.23 11.74 32.93
C TYR A 184 -5.49 11.87 33.78
N GLY A 185 -5.31 11.86 35.11
CA GLY A 185 -6.40 11.93 36.06
C GLY A 185 -7.04 10.59 36.41
N PHE A 186 -6.67 9.51 35.73
CA PHE A 186 -7.10 8.16 36.13
C PHE A 186 -6.11 7.54 37.11
N TYR A 187 -6.64 6.87 38.12
CA TYR A 187 -5.84 6.22 39.14
C TYR A 187 -4.86 5.17 38.58
N ASN A 188 -5.32 4.43 37.54
CA ASN A 188 -4.52 3.47 36.82
C ASN A 188 -5.08 3.19 35.42
N LEU A 189 -4.34 2.41 34.62
CA LEU A 189 -4.74 2.04 33.27
C LEU A 189 -6.07 1.29 33.22
N ARG A 190 -6.39 0.48 34.26
CA ARG A 190 -7.64 -0.25 34.35
C ARG A 190 -8.82 0.70 34.39
N GLU A 191 -8.77 1.69 35.25
CA GLU A 191 -9.82 2.71 35.39
C GLU A 191 -10.00 3.51 34.09
N TYR A 192 -8.91 3.87 33.45
CA TYR A 192 -9.00 4.51 32.13
C TYR A 192 -9.73 3.64 31.09
N ILE A 193 -9.40 2.34 31.01
CA ILE A 193 -10.06 1.44 30.03
C ILE A 193 -11.53 1.23 30.38
N LEU A 194 -11.87 1.07 31.64
CA LEU A 194 -13.27 0.96 32.10
C LEU A 194 -14.06 2.21 31.72
N TYR A 195 -13.52 3.39 31.98
CA TYR A 195 -14.12 4.65 31.61
C TYR A 195 -14.30 4.78 30.07
N ARG A 196 -13.24 4.52 29.29
CA ARG A 196 -13.28 4.57 27.82
C ARG A 196 -14.39 3.69 27.26
N ASP A 197 -14.60 2.54 27.85
CA ASP A 197 -15.59 1.55 27.43
C ASP A 197 -16.95 1.75 28.15
N ASN A 198 -17.17 2.92 28.76
CA ASN A 198 -18.38 3.31 29.49
C ASN A 198 -18.81 2.32 30.57
N HIS A 199 -17.86 1.72 31.26
CA HIS A 199 -18.12 0.67 32.28
C HIS A 199 -19.05 -0.44 31.78
N ARG A 200 -18.91 -0.85 30.51
CA ARG A 200 -19.77 -1.89 29.88
C ARG A 200 -18.93 -2.93 29.18
N CYS A 201 -19.44 -4.15 29.20
CA CYS A 201 -18.87 -5.23 28.39
C CYS A 201 -18.99 -4.90 26.91
N GLN A 202 -17.88 -4.90 26.21
CA GLN A 202 -17.79 -4.55 24.79
C GLN A 202 -18.07 -5.71 23.84
N ASN A 203 -18.40 -6.91 24.35
CA ASN A 203 -18.89 -7.99 23.52
C ASN A 203 -20.30 -7.65 22.99
N PRO A 204 -20.49 -7.49 21.67
CA PRO A 204 -21.81 -7.16 21.10
C PRO A 204 -22.87 -8.21 21.37
N ASN A 205 -22.47 -9.47 21.58
CA ASN A 205 -23.35 -10.59 21.86
C ASN A 205 -23.34 -10.98 23.34
N CYS A 206 -23.11 -10.03 24.24
CA CYS A 206 -23.07 -10.29 25.67
C CYS A 206 -24.45 -10.71 26.23
N SER A 207 -24.58 -11.94 26.66
CA SER A 207 -25.80 -12.49 27.25
C SER A 207 -25.94 -12.25 28.77
N ASN A 208 -24.97 -11.57 29.39
CA ASN A 208 -25.01 -11.26 30.80
C ASN A 208 -26.02 -10.14 31.10
N LYS A 209 -27.17 -10.48 31.68
CA LYS A 209 -28.27 -9.56 32.05
C LYS A 209 -28.15 -9.02 33.49
N SER A 210 -27.12 -9.40 34.25
CA SER A 210 -26.93 -8.90 35.61
C SER A 210 -26.81 -7.37 35.65
N SER A 211 -27.45 -6.75 36.66
CA SER A 211 -27.30 -5.31 36.94
C SER A 211 -25.91 -4.98 37.42
N GLU A 212 -25.32 -5.87 38.21
CA GLU A 212 -23.96 -5.74 38.74
C GLU A 212 -23.01 -6.69 38.03
N LYS A 213 -22.40 -6.23 36.95
CA LYS A 213 -21.43 -7.03 36.19
C LYS A 213 -20.02 -6.82 36.73
N ILE A 214 -19.36 -7.89 37.06
CA ILE A 214 -17.92 -7.84 37.35
C ILE A 214 -17.19 -7.61 36.02
N LEU A 215 -16.53 -6.46 35.89
CA LEU A 215 -15.81 -6.09 34.68
C LEU A 215 -14.33 -6.39 34.81
N GLN A 216 -13.77 -6.94 33.76
CA GLN A 216 -12.38 -7.33 33.65
C GLN A 216 -11.76 -6.74 32.37
N ILE A 217 -10.47 -6.50 32.39
CA ILE A 217 -9.73 -6.02 31.21
C ILE A 217 -9.09 -7.21 30.51
N HIS A 218 -9.39 -7.33 29.22
CA HIS A 218 -8.90 -8.38 28.34
C HIS A 218 -7.85 -7.87 27.34
N HIS A 219 -6.76 -8.63 27.14
CA HIS A 219 -5.77 -8.36 26.12
C HIS A 219 -6.19 -8.93 24.77
N LEU A 220 -6.54 -8.09 23.80
CA LEU A 220 -6.99 -8.50 22.47
C LEU A 220 -5.95 -9.33 21.70
N GLY A 221 -4.67 -9.12 21.99
CA GLY A 221 -3.57 -9.80 21.31
C GLY A 221 -3.06 -11.07 21.97
N TYR A 222 -3.68 -11.56 23.05
CA TYR A 222 -3.16 -12.69 23.84
C TYR A 222 -2.89 -13.94 22.98
N TRP A 223 -3.74 -14.26 22.04
CA TRP A 223 -3.65 -15.44 21.15
C TRP A 223 -2.42 -15.43 20.23
N LYS A 224 -1.77 -14.29 20.06
CA LYS A 224 -0.50 -14.09 19.33
C LYS A 224 0.64 -13.62 20.24
N SER A 225 0.53 -13.87 21.53
CA SER A 225 1.52 -13.51 22.56
C SER A 225 1.79 -12.00 22.66
N ASP A 226 0.79 -11.17 22.37
CA ASP A 226 0.85 -9.72 22.59
C ASP A 226 0.12 -9.39 23.90
N SER A 227 0.86 -9.34 25.01
CA SER A 227 0.39 -8.95 26.34
C SER A 227 0.70 -7.49 26.68
N SER A 228 0.93 -6.64 25.68
CA SER A 228 1.24 -5.24 25.91
C SER A 228 0.05 -4.48 26.52
N ASN A 229 0.33 -3.64 27.52
CA ASN A 229 -0.67 -2.83 28.22
C ASN A 229 -1.02 -1.52 27.48
N ARG A 230 -0.81 -1.45 26.18
CA ARG A 230 -1.26 -0.30 25.41
C ARG A 230 -2.78 -0.26 25.33
N PRO A 231 -3.43 0.89 25.48
CA PRO A 231 -4.90 1.00 25.47
C PRO A 231 -5.58 0.34 24.26
N SER A 232 -4.95 0.40 23.09
CA SER A 232 -5.45 -0.23 21.86
C SER A 232 -5.40 -1.78 21.85
N ASN A 233 -4.74 -2.39 22.83
CA ASN A 233 -4.70 -3.85 23.01
C ASN A 233 -5.61 -4.31 24.16
N LEU A 234 -6.29 -3.41 24.83
CA LEU A 234 -7.11 -3.67 26.01
C LEU A 234 -8.57 -3.38 25.71
N ILE A 235 -9.48 -4.18 26.29
CA ILE A 235 -10.92 -4.01 26.15
C ILE A 235 -11.63 -4.51 27.40
N THR A 236 -12.77 -3.90 27.72
CA THR A 236 -13.58 -4.28 28.87
C THR A 236 -14.52 -5.41 28.53
N LEU A 237 -14.51 -6.47 29.33
CA LEU A 237 -15.42 -7.61 29.25
C LEU A 237 -16.03 -7.89 30.63
N CYS A 238 -17.22 -8.48 30.67
CA CYS A 238 -17.75 -9.01 31.92
C CYS A 238 -17.18 -10.42 32.23
N ASP A 239 -17.33 -10.86 33.45
CA ASP A 239 -16.91 -12.15 33.97
C ASP A 239 -17.41 -13.35 33.11
N LYS A 240 -18.65 -13.30 32.62
CA LYS A 240 -19.22 -14.35 31.75
C LYS A 240 -18.56 -14.36 30.34
N CYS A 241 -18.21 -13.23 29.81
CA CYS A 241 -17.53 -13.13 28.49
C CYS A 241 -16.03 -13.41 28.57
N HIS A 242 -15.40 -13.16 29.72
CA HIS A 242 -13.96 -13.33 29.94
C HIS A 242 -13.59 -14.67 30.59
N ARG A 243 -14.39 -15.73 30.37
CA ARG A 243 -14.09 -17.08 30.86
C ARG A 243 -12.95 -17.72 30.05
N SER A 244 -12.24 -18.64 30.70
CA SER A 244 -11.16 -19.43 30.08
C SER A 244 -11.62 -20.17 28.81
N GLU A 245 -12.82 -20.68 28.79
CA GLU A 245 -13.42 -21.37 27.64
C GLU A 245 -13.48 -20.47 26.37
N ASN A 246 -13.73 -19.18 26.55
CA ASN A 246 -13.81 -18.23 25.44
C ASN A 246 -12.46 -17.87 24.84
N HIS A 247 -11.36 -18.22 25.50
CA HIS A 247 -10.00 -18.01 25.01
C HIS A 247 -9.50 -19.15 24.09
N LEU A 248 -10.18 -20.28 24.06
CA LEU A 248 -9.80 -21.43 23.27
C LEU A 248 -9.93 -21.14 21.76
N LYS A 249 -9.11 -21.84 20.97
CA LYS A 249 -9.13 -21.72 19.50
C LYS A 249 -10.53 -22.02 18.94
N GLY A 250 -11.06 -21.09 18.12
CA GLY A 250 -12.43 -21.18 17.57
C GLY A 250 -13.52 -20.62 18.46
N LYS A 251 -13.20 -20.12 19.67
CA LYS A 251 -14.14 -19.44 20.57
C LYS A 251 -14.08 -17.92 20.41
N LEU A 252 -15.00 -17.22 21.08
CA LEU A 252 -15.28 -15.79 20.92
C LEU A 252 -14.04 -14.90 20.96
N LEU A 253 -13.15 -15.10 21.92
CA LEU A 253 -12.01 -14.20 22.15
C LEU A 253 -10.79 -14.54 21.30
N TYR A 254 -10.72 -15.75 20.76
CA TYR A 254 -9.58 -16.17 19.97
C TYR A 254 -9.57 -15.48 18.60
N GLY A 255 -8.61 -14.58 18.40
CA GLY A 255 -8.51 -13.82 17.16
C GLY A 255 -9.52 -12.69 17.01
N TRP A 256 -10.31 -12.42 18.04
CA TRP A 256 -11.29 -11.33 18.03
C TRP A 256 -10.60 -9.97 17.87
N GLN A 257 -11.03 -9.21 16.88
CA GLN A 257 -10.54 -7.86 16.58
C GLN A 257 -11.74 -6.91 16.49
N PRO A 258 -12.20 -6.36 17.61
CA PRO A 258 -13.25 -5.36 17.60
C PRO A 258 -12.78 -4.13 16.81
N LYS A 259 -13.74 -3.44 16.20
CA LYS A 259 -13.46 -2.16 15.54
C LYS A 259 -13.22 -1.09 16.61
N LEU A 260 -11.98 -0.96 17.04
CA LEU A 260 -11.55 0.21 17.81
C LEU A 260 -11.33 1.37 16.85
N ASN A 261 -11.80 2.55 17.23
CA ASN A 261 -11.56 3.76 16.45
C ASN A 261 -10.06 3.94 16.21
N SER A 262 -9.68 4.15 14.96
CA SER A 262 -8.29 4.27 14.56
C SER A 262 -8.08 5.57 13.80
N TYR A 263 -7.35 6.47 14.40
CA TYR A 263 -6.96 7.77 13.83
C TYR A 263 -5.69 7.69 12.98
N ARG A 264 -5.53 6.57 12.24
CA ARG A 264 -4.32 6.35 11.42
C ARG A 264 -4.23 7.28 10.22
N ALA A 265 -5.38 7.61 9.62
CA ALA A 265 -5.45 8.50 8.49
C ALA A 265 -5.13 9.93 8.91
N GLU A 266 -5.72 10.38 10.01
CA GLU A 266 -5.52 11.69 10.61
C GLU A 266 -4.07 11.86 11.07
N SER A 267 -3.53 10.87 11.77
CA SER A 267 -2.13 10.85 12.22
C SER A 267 -1.15 10.87 11.05
N PHE A 268 -1.47 10.15 9.97
CA PHE A 268 -0.66 10.17 8.75
C PHE A 268 -0.62 11.56 8.15
N MET A 269 -1.78 12.17 7.93
CA MET A 269 -1.87 13.48 7.30
C MET A 269 -1.20 14.55 8.17
N SER A 270 -1.44 14.57 9.48
CA SER A 270 -0.78 15.49 10.42
C SER A 270 0.76 15.38 10.37
N THR A 271 1.29 14.15 10.15
CA THR A 271 2.73 13.91 10.11
C THR A 271 3.36 14.31 8.76
N VAL A 272 2.67 14.10 7.64
CA VAL A 272 3.30 14.21 6.31
C VAL A 272 2.93 15.47 5.54
N ARG A 273 1.87 16.17 5.92
CA ARG A 273 1.29 17.28 5.15
C ARG A 273 2.30 18.31 4.63
N TRP A 274 3.14 18.83 5.52
CA TRP A 274 4.11 19.86 5.12
C TRP A 274 5.25 19.31 4.28
N LYS A 275 5.70 18.09 4.56
CA LYS A 275 6.69 17.40 3.72
C LYS A 275 6.16 17.10 2.33
N LEU A 276 4.85 16.83 2.21
CA LEU A 276 4.21 16.61 0.92
C LEU A 276 4.12 17.92 0.13
N VAL A 277 3.67 18.99 0.78
CA VAL A 277 3.55 20.34 0.17
C VAL A 277 4.91 20.83 -0.32
N GLU A 278 5.95 20.73 0.50
CA GLU A 278 7.32 21.12 0.17
C GLU A 278 7.87 20.31 -1.02
N LYS A 279 7.81 18.98 -0.94
CA LYS A 279 8.34 18.10 -1.98
C LYS A 279 7.64 18.23 -3.33
N LEU A 280 6.37 18.59 -3.35
CA LEU A 280 5.58 18.79 -4.57
C LEU A 280 5.63 20.23 -5.08
N ASN A 281 6.17 21.17 -4.30
CA ASN A 281 6.06 22.61 -4.53
C ASN A 281 4.61 23.00 -4.87
N SER A 282 3.69 22.61 -3.99
CA SER A 282 2.25 22.68 -4.24
C SER A 282 1.59 23.80 -3.45
N LYS A 283 0.45 24.30 -3.96
CA LYS A 283 -0.48 25.09 -3.16
C LYS A 283 -1.33 24.18 -2.28
N VAL A 284 -1.86 24.74 -1.21
CA VAL A 284 -2.60 24.01 -0.17
C VAL A 284 -4.08 24.38 -0.22
N THR A 285 -4.94 23.40 0.02
CA THR A 285 -6.36 23.57 0.35
C THR A 285 -6.73 22.66 1.52
N TYR A 286 -7.91 22.87 2.09
CA TYR A 286 -8.38 22.15 3.26
C TYR A 286 -9.71 21.46 3.00
N GLY A 287 -9.97 20.35 3.69
CA GLY A 287 -11.13 19.51 3.48
C GLY A 287 -12.47 20.22 3.64
N TYR A 288 -12.59 21.22 4.53
CA TYR A 288 -13.80 21.99 4.68
C TYR A 288 -14.11 22.86 3.45
N ILE A 289 -13.08 23.41 2.80
CA ILE A 289 -13.20 24.18 1.55
C ILE A 289 -13.65 23.25 0.42
N THR A 290 -13.01 22.07 0.30
CA THR A 290 -13.36 21.06 -0.71
C THR A 290 -14.81 20.61 -0.51
N LYS A 291 -15.22 20.30 0.74
CA LYS A 291 -16.59 19.90 1.07
C LYS A 291 -17.59 20.99 0.68
N GLY A 292 -17.34 22.25 1.07
CA GLY A 292 -18.22 23.37 0.74
C GLY A 292 -18.44 23.50 -0.76
N LYS A 293 -17.38 23.61 -1.53
CA LYS A 293 -17.44 23.73 -3.00
C LYS A 293 -18.09 22.50 -3.67
N ARG A 294 -17.80 21.30 -3.19
CA ARG A 294 -18.43 20.08 -3.73
C ARG A 294 -19.93 20.08 -3.51
N THR A 295 -20.40 20.50 -2.32
CA THR A 295 -21.83 20.60 -2.00
C THR A 295 -22.51 21.65 -2.86
N GLU A 296 -21.89 22.82 -3.05
CA GLU A 296 -22.36 23.89 -3.94
C GLU A 296 -22.53 23.38 -5.38
N LEU A 297 -21.58 22.61 -5.88
CA LEU A 297 -21.62 22.01 -7.22
C LEU A 297 -22.54 20.78 -7.32
N LYS A 298 -23.14 20.32 -6.22
CA LYS A 298 -24.01 19.14 -6.13
C LYS A 298 -23.33 17.86 -6.66
N ILE A 299 -22.02 17.72 -6.42
CA ILE A 299 -21.22 16.57 -6.85
C ILE A 299 -21.15 15.55 -5.71
N GLU A 300 -21.35 14.26 -6.03
CA GLU A 300 -21.24 13.17 -5.06
C GLU A 300 -19.82 13.03 -4.48
N LYS A 301 -19.73 12.55 -3.25
CA LYS A 301 -18.44 12.35 -2.58
C LYS A 301 -17.71 11.15 -3.18
N SER A 302 -16.56 11.41 -3.79
CA SER A 302 -15.55 10.42 -4.15
C SER A 302 -14.18 11.09 -4.14
N HIS A 303 -13.11 10.29 -4.06
CA HIS A 303 -11.76 10.85 -4.08
C HIS A 303 -11.44 11.58 -5.39
N SER A 304 -11.92 11.08 -6.53
CA SER A 304 -11.76 11.73 -7.83
C SER A 304 -12.56 13.03 -7.93
N ASN A 305 -13.76 13.09 -7.38
CA ASN A 305 -14.59 14.29 -7.34
C ASN A 305 -14.02 15.36 -6.42
N ASP A 306 -13.53 14.97 -5.25
CA ASP A 306 -12.84 15.89 -4.35
C ASP A 306 -11.59 16.46 -5.02
N ALA A 307 -10.79 15.64 -5.71
CA ALA A 307 -9.62 16.09 -6.47
C ALA A 307 -9.99 17.06 -7.63
N PHE A 308 -11.11 16.84 -8.30
CA PHE A 308 -11.63 17.75 -9.32
C PHE A 308 -11.93 19.14 -8.74
N VAL A 309 -12.61 19.19 -7.62
CA VAL A 309 -12.92 20.44 -6.92
C VAL A 309 -11.65 21.13 -6.42
N ILE A 310 -10.67 20.36 -5.92
CA ILE A 310 -9.34 20.86 -5.50
C ILE A 310 -8.60 21.50 -6.67
N ALA A 311 -8.69 20.91 -7.87
CA ALA A 311 -8.10 21.47 -9.08
C ALA A 311 -8.75 22.78 -9.56
N GLY A 312 -9.84 23.19 -8.93
CA GLY A 312 -10.64 24.36 -9.33
C GLY A 312 -11.71 24.02 -10.36
N GLY A 313 -12.10 22.74 -10.43
CA GLY A 313 -13.18 22.28 -11.28
C GLY A 313 -14.53 22.91 -10.92
N LYS A 314 -15.31 23.22 -11.93
CA LYS A 314 -16.67 23.76 -11.85
C LYS A 314 -17.58 23.04 -12.86
N ASN A 315 -17.73 23.64 -14.03
CA ASN A 315 -18.62 23.15 -15.09
C ASN A 315 -17.88 22.50 -16.28
N GLN A 316 -16.61 22.12 -16.09
CA GLN A 316 -15.82 21.50 -17.13
C GLN A 316 -16.36 20.11 -17.49
N ASN A 317 -16.20 19.72 -18.76
CA ASN A 317 -16.49 18.36 -19.18
C ASN A 317 -15.61 17.38 -18.42
N ARG A 318 -16.24 16.37 -17.79
CA ARG A 318 -15.54 15.40 -16.94
C ARG A 318 -14.85 14.31 -17.78
N ALA A 319 -13.67 13.90 -17.33
CA ALA A 319 -12.97 12.74 -17.86
C ALA A 319 -13.43 11.44 -17.19
N ASN A 320 -13.28 10.31 -17.90
CA ASN A 320 -13.50 9.02 -17.28
C ASN A 320 -12.48 8.76 -16.17
N THR A 321 -12.98 8.35 -15.01
CA THR A 321 -12.12 8.08 -13.84
C THR A 321 -11.34 6.78 -14.04
N ILE A 322 -10.02 6.88 -14.05
CA ILE A 322 -9.13 5.71 -14.07
C ILE A 322 -8.85 5.22 -12.65
N LYS A 323 -8.74 3.92 -12.50
CA LYS A 323 -8.33 3.32 -11.22
C LYS A 323 -6.87 2.88 -11.30
N ILE A 324 -6.08 3.32 -10.32
CA ILE A 324 -4.67 2.94 -10.21
C ILE A 324 -4.48 2.14 -8.92
N GLU A 325 -3.82 1.01 -9.00
CA GLU A 325 -3.41 0.24 -7.83
C GLU A 325 -1.89 0.25 -7.71
N GLN A 326 -1.39 0.59 -6.53
CA GLN A 326 0.02 0.42 -6.25
C GLN A 326 0.36 -1.05 -6.04
N VAL A 327 1.17 -1.59 -6.92
CA VAL A 327 1.59 -2.99 -6.88
C VAL A 327 3.02 -3.07 -6.36
N ARG A 328 3.26 -4.01 -5.44
CA ARG A 328 4.61 -4.26 -4.92
C ARG A 328 5.52 -4.69 -6.06
N LYS A 329 6.64 -3.98 -6.22
CA LYS A 329 7.69 -4.38 -7.16
C LYS A 329 8.23 -5.76 -6.77
N ASN A 330 8.14 -6.72 -7.67
CA ASN A 330 8.76 -8.02 -7.51
C ASN A 330 10.22 -7.94 -7.95
N ASN A 331 11.09 -8.50 -7.13
CA ASN A 331 12.48 -8.66 -7.52
C ASN A 331 12.61 -9.89 -8.42
N ARG A 332 12.93 -9.66 -9.68
CA ARG A 332 13.11 -10.73 -10.68
C ARG A 332 14.55 -11.25 -10.70
N SER A 333 15.47 -10.60 -9.99
CA SER A 333 16.85 -11.01 -9.87
C SER A 333 17.03 -12.03 -8.75
N LEU A 334 17.57 -13.18 -9.05
CA LEU A 334 17.96 -14.19 -8.05
C LEU A 334 19.10 -13.71 -7.17
N GLU A 335 20.03 -12.98 -7.72
CA GLU A 335 21.20 -12.45 -7.01
C GLU A 335 20.78 -11.60 -5.82
N LYS A 336 19.79 -10.69 -6.00
CA LYS A 336 19.26 -9.90 -4.89
C LYS A 336 18.49 -10.70 -3.84
N PHE A 337 18.03 -11.89 -4.17
CA PHE A 337 17.33 -12.76 -3.24
C PHE A 337 18.31 -13.57 -2.39
N TYR A 338 19.46 -13.93 -2.97
CA TYR A 338 20.47 -14.80 -2.36
C TYR A 338 21.81 -14.11 -2.09
N ASP A 339 21.91 -12.81 -2.29
CA ASP A 339 23.13 -12.00 -2.16
C ASP A 339 23.59 -11.78 -0.71
N ALA A 340 22.82 -12.21 0.27
CA ALA A 340 23.15 -12.00 1.66
C ALA A 340 24.27 -12.97 2.10
N SER A 341 25.45 -12.43 2.29
CA SER A 341 26.53 -13.17 2.95
C SER A 341 26.21 -13.41 4.43
N TYR A 342 26.50 -14.57 4.93
CA TYR A 342 26.40 -14.93 6.34
C TYR A 342 27.57 -15.83 6.74
N LEU A 343 27.79 -15.96 8.03
CA LEU A 343 28.76 -16.92 8.55
C LEU A 343 28.03 -18.24 8.85
N ASP A 344 28.44 -19.31 8.20
CA ASP A 344 27.92 -20.65 8.53
C ASP A 344 28.44 -21.05 9.93
N SER A 345 27.52 -21.38 10.83
CA SER A 345 27.86 -21.72 12.20
C SER A 345 28.67 -23.04 12.34
N ARG A 346 28.69 -23.85 11.31
CA ARG A 346 29.41 -25.16 11.27
C ARG A 346 30.85 -24.99 10.79
N THR A 347 31.01 -24.28 9.66
CA THR A 347 32.34 -24.13 9.02
C THR A 347 33.05 -22.86 9.44
N ARG A 348 32.33 -21.88 10.02
CA ARG A 348 32.81 -20.53 10.34
C ARG A 348 33.23 -19.70 9.13
N GLU A 349 32.89 -20.15 7.95
CA GLU A 349 33.22 -19.47 6.71
C GLU A 349 32.03 -18.59 6.23
N LYS A 350 32.34 -17.61 5.38
CA LYS A 350 31.32 -16.82 4.72
C LYS A 350 30.67 -17.65 3.63
N ALA A 351 29.34 -17.78 3.71
CA ALA A 351 28.56 -18.50 2.71
C ALA A 351 27.48 -17.57 2.11
N SER A 352 27.06 -17.86 0.89
CA SER A 352 25.97 -17.14 0.22
C SER A 352 24.60 -17.56 0.74
N GLY A 353 23.59 -16.72 0.56
CA GLY A 353 22.21 -17.08 0.92
C GLY A 353 21.68 -18.28 0.13
N GLN A 354 22.22 -18.52 -1.05
CA GLN A 354 21.92 -19.69 -1.88
C GLN A 354 22.47 -20.96 -1.28
N GLU A 355 23.71 -20.96 -0.84
CA GLU A 355 24.38 -22.09 -0.16
C GLU A 355 23.69 -22.40 1.17
N LEU A 356 23.33 -21.36 1.95
CA LEU A 356 22.58 -21.55 3.17
C LEU A 356 21.29 -22.33 2.92
N ASN A 357 20.58 -21.99 1.88
CA ASN A 357 19.33 -22.64 1.56
C ASN A 357 19.55 -24.10 1.13
N THR A 358 20.61 -24.39 0.39
CA THR A 358 21.00 -25.74 0.02
C THR A 358 21.45 -26.53 1.27
N GLY A 359 22.31 -25.95 2.09
CA GLY A 359 22.75 -26.54 3.35
C GLY A 359 21.64 -26.71 4.39
N ARG A 360 20.56 -25.92 4.31
CA ARG A 360 19.39 -26.11 5.15
C ARG A 360 18.63 -27.39 4.88
N ARG A 361 18.52 -27.83 3.64
CA ARG A 361 17.92 -29.12 3.30
C ARG A 361 18.73 -30.29 3.87
N THR A 362 20.04 -30.23 3.70
CA THR A 362 20.96 -31.23 4.27
C THR A 362 20.86 -31.25 5.78
N ARG A 363 20.83 -30.10 6.41
CA ARG A 363 20.71 -29.95 7.85
C ARG A 363 19.41 -30.54 8.41
N ASN A 364 18.31 -30.42 7.65
CA ASN A 364 17.02 -30.98 8.01
C ASN A 364 17.03 -32.51 8.01
N THR A 365 17.81 -33.10 7.16
CA THR A 365 17.88 -34.57 7.02
C THR A 365 18.94 -35.18 7.91
N SER A 366 20.07 -34.49 8.15
CA SER A 366 21.25 -35.09 8.78
C SER A 366 21.49 -34.64 10.22
N LEU A 367 21.11 -33.44 10.59
CA LEU A 367 21.53 -32.90 11.90
C LEU A 367 20.41 -32.78 12.91
N ASN A 368 19.19 -32.63 12.49
CA ASN A 368 17.99 -32.51 13.33
C ASN A 368 18.15 -31.56 14.57
N THR A 369 19.28 -30.85 14.66
CA THR A 369 19.69 -30.04 15.81
C THR A 369 19.13 -28.63 15.78
N GLU A 370 18.70 -28.17 14.61
CA GLU A 370 18.09 -26.86 14.47
C GLU A 370 16.58 -27.00 14.39
N ASN A 371 15.90 -26.30 15.27
CA ASN A 371 14.46 -26.19 15.21
C ASN A 371 14.04 -25.34 14.00
N LEU A 372 13.96 -25.99 12.85
CA LEU A 372 13.60 -25.35 11.61
C LEU A 372 12.10 -25.04 11.50
N SER A 373 11.27 -25.54 12.41
CA SER A 373 9.84 -25.23 12.45
C SER A 373 9.56 -23.75 12.69
N LYS A 374 10.43 -23.07 13.45
CA LYS A 374 10.37 -21.60 13.66
C LYS A 374 10.61 -20.76 12.39
N TYR A 375 11.17 -21.37 11.37
CA TYR A 375 11.58 -20.70 10.14
C TYR A 375 10.70 -21.02 8.96
N ARG A 376 9.94 -22.07 9.09
CA ARG A 376 9.15 -22.65 8.01
C ARG A 376 7.71 -22.73 8.45
N ALA A 377 6.83 -22.71 7.49
CA ALA A 377 5.45 -23.05 7.76
C ALA A 377 5.38 -24.45 8.38
N THR A 378 4.52 -24.62 9.34
CA THR A 378 4.32 -25.88 10.10
C THR A 378 4.08 -27.13 9.23
N LYS A 379 3.68 -26.95 7.97
CA LYS A 379 3.39 -28.01 7.01
C LYS A 379 4.60 -28.44 6.14
N LEU A 380 5.81 -28.10 6.53
CA LEU A 380 6.97 -28.40 5.72
C LEU A 380 7.38 -29.85 5.85
N LYS A 381 7.29 -30.61 4.76
CA LYS A 381 7.80 -31.98 4.69
C LYS A 381 9.34 -31.95 4.63
N PRO A 382 10.05 -32.76 5.43
CA PRO A 382 11.51 -32.86 5.37
C PRO A 382 11.99 -33.10 3.93
N GLY A 383 13.05 -32.43 3.53
CA GLY A 383 13.71 -32.66 2.25
C GLY A 383 13.01 -32.13 0.99
N ARG A 384 11.79 -31.61 1.05
CA ARG A 384 11.02 -31.18 -0.14
C ARG A 384 11.03 -29.69 -0.44
N ARG A 385 11.73 -28.88 0.31
CA ARG A 385 11.79 -27.45 0.01
C ARG A 385 12.84 -27.18 -1.06
N SER A 386 12.41 -27.02 -2.28
CA SER A 386 13.25 -26.46 -3.33
C SER A 386 13.25 -24.94 -3.26
N ILE A 387 14.42 -24.36 -3.41
CA ILE A 387 14.57 -22.94 -3.55
C ILE A 387 14.69 -22.66 -5.04
N ARG A 388 13.98 -21.62 -5.45
CA ARG A 388 14.07 -21.15 -6.81
C ARG A 388 15.51 -20.79 -7.14
N LYS A 389 16.12 -21.53 -8.08
CA LYS A 389 17.49 -21.35 -8.52
C LYS A 389 17.63 -20.56 -9.82
N GLN A 390 16.52 -20.27 -10.48
CA GLN A 390 16.53 -19.57 -11.75
C GLN A 390 15.46 -18.48 -11.81
N ARG A 391 15.68 -17.51 -12.66
CA ARG A 391 14.73 -16.46 -12.95
C ARG A 391 13.66 -17.02 -13.88
N TYR A 392 12.40 -16.70 -13.57
CA TYR A 392 11.28 -17.01 -14.43
C TYR A 392 10.81 -15.76 -15.16
N PRO A 393 10.44 -15.86 -16.46
CA PRO A 393 10.02 -14.71 -17.25
C PRO A 393 8.74 -14.08 -16.71
N PHE A 394 7.84 -14.89 -16.16
CA PHE A 394 6.60 -14.41 -15.54
C PHE A 394 6.62 -14.54 -14.03
N GLN A 395 5.87 -13.66 -13.37
CA GLN A 395 5.71 -13.64 -11.91
C GLN A 395 4.27 -13.26 -11.55
N PRO A 396 3.85 -13.55 -10.30
CA PRO A 396 2.53 -13.12 -9.83
C PRO A 396 2.31 -11.63 -10.07
N LYS A 397 1.09 -11.29 -10.52
CA LYS A 397 0.62 -9.95 -10.89
C LYS A 397 1.07 -9.44 -12.26
N ASP A 398 1.83 -10.19 -13.04
CA ASP A 398 2.02 -9.87 -14.45
C ASP A 398 0.70 -9.99 -15.20
N ARG A 399 0.47 -9.13 -16.18
CA ARG A 399 -0.71 -9.19 -17.03
C ARG A 399 -0.34 -9.77 -18.38
N VAL A 400 -1.13 -10.72 -18.80
CA VAL A 400 -0.87 -11.50 -20.02
C VAL A 400 -2.17 -11.67 -20.84
N ILE A 401 -2.02 -11.98 -22.12
CA ILE A 401 -3.11 -12.40 -22.99
C ILE A 401 -3.01 -13.92 -23.19
N PHE A 402 -4.12 -14.61 -23.04
CA PHE A 402 -4.31 -16.00 -23.36
C PHE A 402 -5.67 -16.16 -24.05
N ASN A 403 -5.71 -16.79 -25.22
CA ASN A 403 -6.92 -16.94 -26.05
C ASN A 403 -7.70 -15.63 -26.22
N GLY A 404 -7.02 -14.54 -26.56
CA GLY A 404 -7.61 -13.21 -26.77
C GLY A 404 -8.07 -12.47 -25.51
N LYS A 405 -8.09 -13.12 -24.35
CA LYS A 405 -8.52 -12.52 -23.08
C LYS A 405 -7.34 -12.12 -22.20
N LYS A 406 -7.54 -11.09 -21.38
CA LYS A 406 -6.53 -10.57 -20.47
C LYS A 406 -6.63 -11.24 -19.10
N TYR A 407 -5.52 -11.75 -18.57
CA TYR A 407 -5.43 -12.42 -17.29
C TYR A 407 -4.30 -11.87 -16.43
N LEU A 408 -4.42 -12.09 -15.12
CA LEU A 408 -3.32 -11.87 -14.16
C LEU A 408 -2.64 -13.19 -13.83
N VAL A 409 -1.33 -13.19 -13.84
CA VAL A 409 -0.54 -14.34 -13.38
C VAL A 409 -0.65 -14.46 -11.86
N SER A 410 -1.08 -15.62 -11.37
CA SER A 410 -1.15 -15.95 -9.94
C SER A 410 0.13 -16.62 -9.45
N GLY A 411 0.80 -17.38 -10.30
CA GLY A 411 2.01 -18.12 -9.94
C GLY A 411 2.66 -18.81 -11.14
N VAL A 412 3.80 -19.43 -10.86
CA VAL A 412 4.59 -20.18 -11.85
C VAL A 412 4.75 -21.61 -11.33
N GLN A 413 4.64 -22.58 -12.22
CA GLN A 413 4.74 -24.00 -11.92
C GLN A 413 5.73 -24.68 -12.85
N ASN A 414 6.11 -25.92 -12.51
CA ASN A 414 7.00 -26.76 -13.30
C ASN A 414 8.24 -26.01 -13.83
N TYR A 415 9.03 -25.48 -12.88
CA TYR A 415 10.28 -24.74 -13.16
C TYR A 415 10.16 -23.55 -14.14
N GLY A 416 8.96 -23.06 -14.35
CA GLY A 416 8.71 -21.90 -15.22
C GLY A 416 7.99 -22.22 -16.53
N ASP A 417 7.78 -23.49 -16.87
CA ASP A 417 7.14 -23.89 -18.12
C ASP A 417 5.63 -23.61 -18.15
N TYR A 418 5.03 -23.56 -16.97
CA TYR A 418 3.62 -23.30 -16.81
C TYR A 418 3.34 -22.14 -15.88
N ILE A 419 2.30 -21.38 -16.18
CA ILE A 419 1.79 -20.31 -15.33
C ILE A 419 0.35 -20.55 -14.94
N LYS A 420 0.01 -20.20 -13.71
CA LYS A 420 -1.37 -20.19 -13.24
C LYS A 420 -1.96 -18.81 -13.45
N LEU A 421 -3.04 -18.74 -14.18
CA LEU A 421 -3.79 -17.52 -14.46
C LEU A 421 -4.97 -17.38 -13.49
N GLN A 422 -5.25 -16.17 -13.05
CA GLN A 422 -6.35 -15.90 -12.14
C GLN A 422 -7.69 -16.18 -12.85
N GLY A 423 -8.55 -16.98 -12.23
CA GLY A 423 -9.84 -17.37 -12.79
C GLY A 423 -9.79 -18.63 -13.68
N LEU A 424 -8.61 -19.19 -13.97
CA LEU A 424 -8.48 -20.47 -14.66
C LEU A 424 -8.11 -21.58 -13.68
N GLN A 425 -8.77 -22.72 -13.81
CA GLN A 425 -8.51 -23.90 -12.96
C GLN A 425 -7.18 -24.57 -13.32
N LYS A 426 -6.90 -24.74 -14.61
CA LYS A 426 -5.69 -25.42 -15.10
C LYS A 426 -4.57 -24.42 -15.39
N PRO A 427 -3.31 -24.78 -15.11
CA PRO A 427 -2.16 -23.98 -15.51
C PRO A 427 -1.99 -24.00 -17.03
N VAL A 428 -1.44 -22.92 -17.57
CA VAL A 428 -1.25 -22.71 -19.00
C VAL A 428 0.23 -22.75 -19.34
N LYS A 429 0.59 -23.36 -20.46
CA LYS A 429 1.97 -23.38 -20.95
C LYS A 429 2.40 -21.97 -21.34
N ILE A 430 3.63 -21.61 -20.96
CA ILE A 430 4.16 -20.26 -21.15
C ILE A 430 4.21 -19.81 -22.60
N SER A 431 4.44 -20.74 -23.52
CA SER A 431 4.44 -20.48 -24.98
C SER A 431 3.11 -19.94 -25.52
N ASN A 432 2.02 -20.25 -24.84
CA ASN A 432 0.67 -19.88 -25.28
C ASN A 432 0.21 -18.51 -24.74
N VAL A 433 1.11 -17.79 -24.07
CA VAL A 433 0.76 -16.57 -23.36
C VAL A 433 1.62 -15.41 -23.82
N LYS A 434 0.99 -14.28 -24.12
CA LYS A 434 1.68 -13.05 -24.52
C LYS A 434 1.70 -12.05 -23.34
N LEU A 435 2.88 -11.55 -22.99
CA LEU A 435 3.02 -10.51 -21.96
C LEU A 435 2.42 -9.20 -22.43
N ILE A 436 1.58 -8.58 -21.60
CA ILE A 436 1.12 -7.20 -21.80
C ILE A 436 2.05 -6.27 -21.02
N TYR A 437 2.16 -6.48 -19.68
CA TYR A 437 3.11 -5.74 -18.84
C TYR A 437 3.44 -6.50 -17.55
N TYR A 438 4.59 -6.16 -17.00
CA TYR A 438 5.05 -6.70 -15.72
C TYR A 438 4.32 -6.04 -14.54
N GLY A 439 3.87 -6.85 -13.58
CA GLY A 439 3.16 -6.41 -12.38
C GLY A 439 4.06 -5.72 -11.37
N ASN A 440 4.42 -4.46 -11.63
CA ASN A 440 5.20 -3.64 -10.71
C ASN A 440 4.78 -2.16 -10.80
N GLY A 441 5.00 -1.43 -9.71
CA GLY A 441 4.71 0.00 -9.69
C GLY A 441 3.22 0.32 -9.69
N PHE A 442 2.79 1.18 -10.58
CA PHE A 442 1.38 1.57 -10.75
C PHE A 442 0.71 0.72 -11.81
N ARG A 443 -0.37 0.08 -11.42
CA ARG A 443 -1.24 -0.68 -12.31
C ARG A 443 -2.50 0.12 -12.57
N VAL A 444 -2.71 0.53 -13.80
CA VAL A 444 -3.93 1.17 -14.26
C VAL A 444 -4.93 0.08 -14.68
N THR A 445 -6.15 0.16 -14.18
CA THR A 445 -7.22 -0.83 -14.43
C THR A 445 -8.42 -0.14 -15.06
#